data_7b8c335a5716bf00904cb0afb1fe1f39
#
_entry.id   7b8c335a5716bf00904cb0afb1fe1f39
#
_cell.length_a   1.000
_cell.length_b   1.000
_cell.length_c   1.000
_cell.angle_alpha   90.00
_cell.angle_beta   90.00
_cell.angle_gamma   90.00
#
_symmetry.space_group_name_H-M   'P 1'
#
loop_
_entity.id
_entity.type
_entity.pdbx_description
1 polymer ?
#
loop_
_entity_poly.entity_id
_entity_poly.type
_entity_poly.pdbx_seq_one_letter_code
_entity_poly.pdbx_strand_id
1 'polypeptide(L)'
;MVRVLALMAARSHVLSAIRFGAYSIGEVTLARELWSDLPHESLTLIDRNLLVAAELNRLCEDGTNRHFITRAKSSTRLRVIKRLGKDDALVEIELSTQTRRKNPGLPERWTARAITYQREGFPSRSC
;
A
#
# COMPACT_ATOMS: atom_id res chain seq x y z
N MET A 1 15.31 19.70 10.11
CA MET A 1 14.03 19.34 9.49
C MET A 1 13.59 17.98 10.02
N VAL A 2 12.35 17.85 10.42
CA VAL A 2 11.76 16.63 10.98
C VAL A 2 10.76 16.07 9.97
N ARG A 3 10.72 14.75 9.84
CA ARG A 3 9.68 14.03 9.10
C ARG A 3 8.66 13.50 10.08
N VAL A 4 7.38 13.63 9.73
CA VAL A 4 6.26 13.15 10.53
C VAL A 4 5.42 12.23 9.67
N LEU A 5 5.03 11.09 10.23
CA LEU A 5 4.05 10.19 9.65
C LEU A 5 2.96 9.91 10.68
N ALA A 6 1.72 10.01 10.27
CA ALA A 6 0.57 9.85 11.16
C ALA A 6 -0.42 8.83 10.63
N LEU A 7 -1.02 8.08 11.52
CA LEU A 7 -2.17 7.22 11.29
C LEU A 7 -3.43 7.94 11.78
N MET A 8 -4.43 8.05 10.92
CA MET A 8 -5.67 8.77 11.21
C MET A 8 -6.89 7.92 10.87
N ALA A 9 -7.89 7.96 11.73
CA ALA A 9 -9.19 7.38 11.44
C ALA A 9 -9.93 8.25 10.41
N ALA A 10 -10.23 7.68 9.23
CA ALA A 10 -10.77 8.43 8.09
C ALA A 10 -12.15 9.07 8.35
N ARG A 11 -12.98 8.48 9.23
CA ARG A 11 -14.32 8.99 9.52
C ARG A 11 -14.33 10.13 10.54
N SER A 12 -13.51 10.02 11.58
CA SER A 12 -13.48 10.98 12.69
C SER A 12 -12.36 12.00 12.57
N HIS A 13 -11.39 11.77 11.68
CA HIS A 13 -10.15 12.54 11.53
C HIS A 13 -9.31 12.59 12.81
N VAL A 14 -9.51 11.63 13.71
CA VAL A 14 -8.70 11.50 14.93
C VAL A 14 -7.39 10.82 14.61
N LEU A 15 -6.29 11.40 15.03
CA LEU A 15 -4.97 10.78 14.96
C LEU A 15 -4.87 9.66 15.99
N SER A 16 -4.59 8.45 15.55
CA SER A 16 -4.46 7.28 16.42
C SER A 16 -3.01 6.95 16.76
N ALA A 17 -2.08 7.28 15.87
CA ALA A 17 -0.65 7.10 16.10
C ALA A 17 0.17 8.10 15.28
N ILE A 18 1.33 8.48 15.79
CA ILE A 18 2.27 9.39 15.11
C ILE A 18 3.69 8.86 15.31
N ARG A 19 4.51 8.97 14.26
CA ARG A 19 5.95 8.71 14.32
C ARG A 19 6.72 9.92 13.81
N PHE A 20 7.83 10.18 14.46
CA PHE A 20 8.74 11.27 14.12
C PHE A 20 10.12 10.71 13.80
N GLY A 21 10.80 11.35 12.90
CA GLY A 21 12.18 11.00 12.59
C GLY A 21 12.95 12.16 12.00
N ALA A 22 14.27 12.05 11.99
CA ALA A 22 15.09 12.98 11.24
C ALA A 22 14.68 12.93 9.75
N TYR A 23 14.80 14.04 9.04
CA TYR A 23 14.41 14.09 7.63
C TYR A 23 15.17 13.06 6.77
N SER A 24 16.36 12.67 7.19
CA SER A 24 17.17 11.61 6.57
C SER A 24 16.55 10.21 6.68
N ILE A 25 15.63 9.98 7.65
CA ILE A 25 14.91 8.73 7.78
C ILE A 25 13.82 8.67 6.71
N GLY A 26 13.80 7.59 5.94
CA GLY A 26 12.81 7.41 4.87
C GLY A 26 11.39 7.23 5.43
N GLU A 27 10.37 7.70 4.68
CA GLU A 27 8.96 7.53 5.05
C GLU A 27 8.58 6.05 5.25
N VAL A 28 9.14 5.17 4.43
CA VAL A 28 8.92 3.73 4.53
C VAL A 28 9.39 3.17 5.87
N THR A 29 10.49 3.69 6.42
CA THR A 29 11.00 3.27 7.73
C THR A 29 10.05 3.68 8.85
N LEU A 30 9.54 4.92 8.82
CA LEU A 30 8.54 5.39 9.78
C LEU A 30 7.20 4.67 9.63
N ALA A 31 6.79 4.38 8.39
CA ALA A 31 5.57 3.63 8.12
C ALA A 31 5.61 2.23 8.75
N ARG A 32 6.75 1.55 8.66
CA ARG A 32 6.95 0.23 9.26
C ARG A 32 6.65 0.21 10.75
N GLU A 33 7.02 1.26 11.46
CA GLU A 33 6.74 1.40 12.88
C GLU A 33 5.25 1.62 13.18
N LEU A 34 4.47 2.10 12.20
CA LEU A 34 3.03 2.31 12.34
C LEU A 34 2.19 1.06 12.05
N TRP A 35 2.75 0.06 11.37
CA TRP A 35 1.96 -1.13 11.01
C TRP A 35 1.47 -1.91 12.23
N SER A 36 2.21 -1.89 13.34
CA SER A 36 1.78 -2.51 14.60
C SER A 36 0.57 -1.82 15.23
N ASP A 37 0.37 -0.53 14.96
CA ASP A 37 -0.73 0.26 15.53
C ASP A 37 -2.02 0.14 14.69
N LEU A 38 -1.96 -0.51 13.52
CA LEU A 38 -3.15 -0.73 12.70
C LEU A 38 -4.09 -1.73 13.37
N PRO A 39 -5.39 -1.43 13.46
CA PRO A 39 -6.35 -2.39 14.00
C PRO A 39 -6.48 -3.62 13.09
N HIS A 40 -6.90 -4.73 13.68
CA HIS A 40 -7.37 -5.88 12.92
C HIS A 40 -8.67 -5.53 12.18
N GLU A 41 -9.03 -6.30 11.17
CA GLU A 41 -10.25 -6.10 10.37
C GLU A 41 -10.39 -4.66 9.85
N SER A 42 -9.32 -4.13 9.29
CA SER A 42 -9.23 -2.75 8.85
C SER A 42 -8.86 -2.60 7.37
N LEU A 43 -9.29 -1.48 6.80
CA LEU A 43 -8.91 -1.03 5.48
C LEU A 43 -8.09 0.26 5.61
N THR A 44 -6.83 0.22 5.20
CA THR A 44 -5.92 1.36 5.28
C THR A 44 -5.77 2.04 3.93
N LEU A 45 -6.01 3.34 3.87
CA LEU A 45 -5.71 4.17 2.70
C LEU A 45 -4.26 4.63 2.79
N ILE A 46 -3.47 4.33 1.78
CA ILE A 46 -2.03 4.55 1.80
C ILE A 46 -1.62 5.44 0.61
N ASP A 47 -0.75 6.41 0.86
CA ASP A 47 -0.17 7.20 -0.23
C ASP A 47 0.70 6.32 -1.14
N ARG A 48 0.67 6.60 -2.44
CA ARG A 48 1.43 5.85 -3.45
C ARG A 48 2.95 5.82 -3.20
N ASN A 49 3.48 6.78 -2.46
CA ASN A 49 4.91 6.83 -2.15
C ASN A 49 5.31 5.71 -1.20
N LEU A 50 4.36 5.22 -0.40
CA LEU A 50 4.52 4.07 0.49
C LEU A 50 4.21 2.73 -0.21
N LEU A 51 3.95 2.73 -1.51
CA LEU A 51 3.74 1.52 -2.30
C LEU A 51 5.07 0.76 -2.46
N VAL A 52 5.45 0.06 -1.42
CA VAL A 52 6.59 -0.85 -1.37
C VAL A 52 6.06 -2.23 -1.03
N ALA A 53 6.21 -3.17 -1.94
CA ALA A 53 5.61 -4.51 -1.82
C ALA A 53 5.93 -5.21 -0.49
N ALA A 54 7.17 -5.07 0.00
CA ALA A 54 7.58 -5.67 1.27
C ALA A 54 6.78 -5.12 2.46
N GLU A 55 6.50 -3.82 2.46
CA GLU A 55 5.78 -3.17 3.55
C GLU A 55 4.28 -3.48 3.49
N LEU A 56 3.71 -3.53 2.30
CA LEU A 56 2.31 -3.88 2.10
C LEU A 56 2.04 -5.35 2.44
N ASN A 57 2.96 -6.23 2.11
CA ASN A 57 2.88 -7.63 2.53
C ASN A 57 2.88 -7.75 4.06
N ARG A 58 3.80 -7.07 4.75
CA ARG A 58 3.83 -7.03 6.21
C ARG A 58 2.55 -6.48 6.81
N LEU A 59 2.03 -5.37 6.28
CA LEU A 59 0.77 -4.79 6.74
C LEU A 59 -0.36 -5.83 6.74
N CYS A 60 -0.44 -6.65 5.70
CA CYS A 60 -1.47 -7.68 5.57
C CYS A 60 -1.20 -8.89 6.47
N GLU A 61 0.07 -9.32 6.59
CA GLU A 61 0.45 -10.54 7.32
C GLU A 61 0.51 -10.36 8.84
N ASP A 62 0.96 -9.18 9.31
CA ASP A 62 1.13 -8.89 10.75
C ASP A 62 -0.21 -8.72 11.51
N GLY A 63 -1.34 -8.84 10.83
CA GLY A 63 -2.66 -8.69 11.42
C GLY A 63 -3.72 -9.57 10.79
N THR A 64 -4.84 -9.70 11.50
CA THR A 64 -6.00 -10.45 11.02
C THR A 64 -6.86 -9.56 10.12
N ASN A 65 -7.11 -10.00 8.88
CA ASN A 65 -8.03 -9.35 7.93
C ASN A 65 -7.72 -7.85 7.71
N ARG A 66 -6.44 -7.53 7.55
CA ARG A 66 -5.99 -6.19 7.18
C ARG A 66 -5.89 -6.06 5.68
N HIS A 67 -6.45 -4.98 5.16
CA HIS A 67 -6.44 -4.66 3.73
C HIS A 67 -5.91 -3.24 3.52
N PHE A 68 -5.51 -2.94 2.30
CA PHE A 68 -5.10 -1.59 1.92
C PHE A 68 -5.69 -1.17 0.57
N ILE A 69 -5.79 0.14 0.40
CA ILE A 69 -6.03 0.79 -0.89
C ILE A 69 -4.91 1.80 -1.12
N THR A 70 -4.27 1.73 -2.27
CA THR A 70 -3.26 2.69 -2.68
C THR A 70 -3.33 2.92 -4.18
N ARG A 71 -2.89 4.06 -4.64
CA ARG A 71 -2.76 4.34 -6.08
C ARG A 71 -1.58 3.59 -6.66
N ALA A 72 -1.80 2.86 -7.76
CA ALA A 72 -0.70 2.27 -8.51
C ALA A 72 0.24 3.36 -9.07
N LYS A 73 1.54 3.08 -9.05
CA LYS A 73 2.53 3.91 -9.75
C LYS A 73 2.45 3.59 -11.25
N SER A 74 2.72 4.57 -12.10
CA SER A 74 2.78 4.36 -13.56
C SER A 74 3.79 3.30 -13.97
N SER A 75 4.82 3.08 -13.17
CA SER A 75 5.84 2.05 -13.36
C SER A 75 5.43 0.66 -12.87
N THR A 76 4.29 0.52 -12.17
CA THR A 76 3.84 -0.78 -11.65
C THR A 76 3.29 -1.62 -12.80
N ARG A 77 3.91 -2.76 -13.04
CA ARG A 77 3.44 -3.72 -14.06
C ARG A 77 2.35 -4.59 -13.45
N LEU A 78 1.14 -4.44 -13.96
CA LEU A 78 -0.03 -5.20 -13.54
C LEU A 78 -0.39 -6.19 -14.66
N ARG A 79 -0.33 -7.48 -14.39
CA ARG A 79 -0.78 -8.53 -15.29
C ARG A 79 -2.20 -8.94 -14.93
N VAL A 80 -3.16 -8.72 -15.81
CA VAL A 80 -4.55 -9.12 -15.57
C VAL A 80 -4.64 -10.65 -15.56
N ILE A 81 -5.13 -11.21 -14.47
CA ILE A 81 -5.43 -12.64 -14.32
C ILE A 81 -6.90 -12.89 -14.67
N LYS A 82 -7.80 -12.05 -14.17
CA LYS A 82 -9.24 -12.19 -14.36
C LYS A 82 -9.92 -10.83 -14.34
N ARG A 83 -10.77 -10.57 -15.33
CA ARG A 83 -11.66 -9.40 -15.31
C ARG A 83 -12.86 -9.70 -14.41
N LEU A 84 -13.14 -8.78 -13.49
CA LEU A 84 -14.27 -8.85 -12.56
C LEU A 84 -15.40 -7.92 -13.01
N GLY A 85 -15.09 -6.88 -13.77
CA GLY A 85 -16.01 -5.91 -14.33
C GLY A 85 -15.34 -5.04 -15.39
N LYS A 86 -16.03 -4.00 -15.85
CA LYS A 86 -15.52 -3.09 -16.89
C LYS A 86 -14.18 -2.46 -16.50
N ASP A 87 -14.12 -1.94 -15.28
CA ASP A 87 -12.97 -1.20 -14.74
C ASP A 87 -12.39 -1.90 -13.48
N ASP A 88 -12.60 -3.20 -13.35
CA ASP A 88 -12.27 -4.00 -12.19
C ASP A 88 -11.63 -5.33 -12.62
N ALA A 89 -10.47 -5.62 -12.09
CA ALA A 89 -9.73 -6.81 -12.43
C ALA A 89 -8.90 -7.35 -11.26
N LEU A 90 -8.77 -8.67 -11.21
CA LEU A 90 -7.76 -9.33 -10.42
C LEU A 90 -6.45 -9.29 -11.22
N VAL A 91 -5.41 -8.79 -10.59
CA VAL A 91 -4.09 -8.59 -11.22
C VAL A 91 -3.00 -9.28 -10.41
N GLU A 92 -1.95 -9.62 -11.10
CA GLU A 92 -0.72 -10.13 -10.52
C GLU A 92 0.39 -9.09 -10.65
N ILE A 93 1.09 -8.86 -9.57
CA ILE A 93 2.26 -8.00 -9.49
C ILE A 93 3.47 -8.90 -9.31
N GLU A 94 4.37 -8.88 -10.26
CA GLU A 94 5.64 -9.61 -10.19
C GLU A 94 6.67 -8.79 -9.40
N LEU A 95 7.26 -9.42 -8.39
CA LEU A 95 8.30 -8.80 -7.58
C LEU A 95 9.68 -9.11 -8.13
N SER A 96 10.49 -8.08 -8.33
CA SER A 96 11.84 -8.26 -8.87
C SER A 96 12.70 -9.15 -7.96
N THR A 97 13.63 -9.88 -8.57
CA THR A 97 14.60 -10.71 -7.84
C THR A 97 15.39 -9.90 -6.81
N GLN A 98 15.70 -8.65 -7.12
CA GLN A 98 16.39 -7.75 -6.20
C GLN A 98 15.54 -7.43 -4.96
N THR A 99 14.24 -7.16 -5.16
CA THR A 99 13.30 -6.92 -4.05
C THR A 99 13.19 -8.14 -3.15
N ARG A 100 13.09 -9.33 -3.72
CA ARG A 100 13.00 -10.59 -2.97
C ARG A 100 14.30 -10.92 -2.22
N ARG A 101 15.45 -10.67 -2.81
CA ARG A 101 16.75 -10.84 -2.12
C ARG A 101 16.91 -9.94 -0.90
N LYS A 102 16.41 -8.70 -0.97
CA LYS A 102 16.46 -7.75 0.15
C LYS A 102 15.41 -8.05 1.23
N ASN A 103 14.37 -8.78 0.88
CA ASN A 103 13.25 -9.11 1.76
C ASN A 103 12.92 -10.60 1.64
N PRO A 104 13.70 -11.48 2.32
CA PRO A 104 13.43 -12.91 2.34
C PRO A 104 12.01 -13.17 2.87
N GLY A 105 11.30 -14.09 2.24
CA GLY A 105 9.90 -14.42 2.61
C GLY A 105 8.85 -13.75 1.73
N LEU A 106 9.21 -12.76 0.90
CA LEU A 106 8.26 -12.21 -0.06
C LEU A 106 7.94 -13.23 -1.17
N PRO A 107 6.66 -13.35 -1.56
CA PRO A 107 6.27 -14.17 -2.68
C PRO A 107 6.86 -13.63 -3.99
N GLU A 108 7.06 -14.50 -4.96
CA GLU A 108 7.48 -14.07 -6.31
C GLU A 108 6.40 -13.22 -6.99
N ARG A 109 5.16 -13.57 -6.75
CA ARG A 109 3.98 -12.96 -7.33
C ARG A 109 2.98 -12.63 -6.25
N TRP A 110 2.41 -11.47 -6.39
CA TRP A 110 1.41 -10.98 -5.45
C TRP A 110 0.12 -10.64 -6.20
N THR A 111 -1.00 -11.17 -5.72
CA THR A 111 -2.30 -10.94 -6.31
C THR A 111 -3.00 -9.77 -5.62
N ALA A 112 -3.52 -8.85 -6.41
CA ALA A 112 -4.27 -7.71 -5.92
C ALA A 112 -5.50 -7.45 -6.80
N ARG A 113 -6.45 -6.68 -6.29
CA ARG A 113 -7.57 -6.15 -7.08
C ARG A 113 -7.19 -4.76 -7.58
N ALA A 114 -7.29 -4.55 -8.87
CA ALA A 114 -7.06 -3.25 -9.51
C ALA A 114 -8.37 -2.67 -10.00
N ILE A 115 -8.68 -1.48 -9.56
CA ILE A 115 -9.87 -0.75 -9.96
C ILE A 115 -9.41 0.50 -10.71
N THR A 116 -9.89 0.67 -11.95
CA THR A 116 -9.65 1.88 -12.73
C THR A 116 -10.88 2.77 -12.61
N TYR A 117 -10.68 4.02 -12.25
CA TYR A 117 -11.77 4.98 -12.20
C TYR A 117 -11.40 6.26 -12.93
N GLN A 118 -12.39 6.89 -13.49
CA GLN A 118 -12.28 8.18 -14.15
C GLN A 118 -13.26 9.15 -13.51
N ARG A 119 -12.78 10.33 -13.20
CA ARG A 119 -13.62 11.43 -12.74
C ARG A 119 -13.59 12.51 -13.80
N GLU A 120 -14.74 13.09 -14.10
CA GLU A 120 -14.84 14.19 -15.05
C GLU A 120 -13.87 15.33 -14.69
N GLY A 121 -13.15 15.83 -15.68
CA GLY A 121 -12.09 16.85 -15.50
C GLY A 121 -10.75 16.33 -14.95
N PHE A 122 -10.60 15.02 -14.73
CA PHE A 122 -9.35 14.43 -14.26
C PHE A 122 -8.91 13.26 -15.15
N PRO A 123 -7.59 13.03 -15.30
CA PRO A 123 -7.10 11.86 -16.03
C PRO A 123 -7.49 10.57 -15.31
N SER A 124 -7.67 9.50 -16.09
CA SER A 124 -7.93 8.15 -15.55
C SER A 124 -6.85 7.72 -14.54
N ARG A 125 -7.28 7.06 -13.47
CA ARG A 125 -6.39 6.58 -12.41
C ARG A 125 -6.74 5.15 -12.03
N SER A 126 -5.69 4.38 -11.69
CA SER A 126 -5.83 3.00 -11.19
C SER A 126 -5.48 2.93 -9.70
N CYS A 127 -6.25 2.17 -8.97
CA CYS A 127 -6.02 1.84 -7.56
C CYS A 127 -5.84 0.34 -7.39
#